data_3bd296b72cf7a2b66c26b4963a2c11aa
#
_entry.id   3bd296b72cf7a2b66c26b4963a2c11aa
#
_cell.length_a   1.000
_cell.length_b   1.000
_cell.length_c   1.000
_cell.angle_alpha   90.00
_cell.angle_beta   90.00
_cell.angle_gamma   90.00
#
_symmetry.space_group_name_H-M   'P 1'
#
loop_
_entity.id
_entity.type
_entity.pdbx_description
1 polymer ?
#
loop_
_entity_poly.entity_id
_entity_poly.type
_entity_poly.pdbx_seq_one_letter_code
_entity_poly.pdbx_strand_id
1 'polypeptide(L)'
;MPRILGFHEVNDVQHWVSSRTREEFFGPLGVTEITTYVDPQGSKRVGVTMNVADMDALMAAMETPAAADAMEHDGVIPETLVFLVES
;
A
#
# COMPACT_ATOMS: atom_id res chain seq x y z
N MET A 1 -18.47 1.67 -0.84
CA MET A 1 -17.11 2.13 -0.58
C MET A 1 -16.19 1.52 -1.63
N PRO A 2 -15.33 2.33 -2.25
CA PRO A 2 -14.42 1.77 -3.26
C PRO A 2 -13.42 0.81 -2.66
N ARG A 3 -13.14 -0.23 -3.42
CA ARG A 3 -12.08 -1.17 -3.09
C ARG A 3 -10.93 -0.94 -4.07
N ILE A 4 -9.72 -0.84 -3.57
CA ILE A 4 -8.56 -0.61 -4.42
C ILE A 4 -7.58 -1.77 -4.33
N LEU A 5 -6.80 -1.93 -5.40
CA LEU A 5 -5.69 -2.85 -5.48
C LEU A 5 -4.45 -2.05 -5.82
N GLY A 6 -3.43 -2.14 -4.97
CA GLY A 6 -2.12 -1.57 -5.24
C GLY A 6 -1.11 -2.68 -5.41
N PHE A 7 -0.21 -2.56 -6.38
CA PHE A 7 0.90 -3.49 -6.48
C PHE A 7 2.18 -2.74 -6.85
N HIS A 8 3.30 -3.30 -6.42
CA HIS A 8 4.61 -2.67 -6.59
C HIS A 8 5.70 -3.69 -6.28
N GLU A 9 6.95 -3.26 -6.42
CA GLU A 9 8.10 -4.04 -5.99
C GLU A 9 8.66 -3.47 -4.70
N VAL A 10 9.31 -4.32 -3.92
CA VAL A 10 9.95 -3.93 -2.66
C VAL A 10 11.38 -4.48 -2.61
N ASN A 11 12.20 -3.90 -1.74
CA ASN A 11 13.56 -4.35 -1.55
C ASN A 11 13.64 -5.66 -0.77
N ASP A 12 12.74 -5.84 0.21
CA ASP A 12 12.72 -6.98 1.10
C ASP A 12 11.27 -7.37 1.41
N VAL A 13 10.83 -8.48 0.83
CA VAL A 13 9.44 -8.94 0.96
C VAL A 13 9.07 -9.24 2.41
N GLN A 14 9.98 -9.91 3.16
CA GLN A 14 9.68 -10.27 4.55
C GLN A 14 9.53 -9.04 5.42
N HIS A 15 10.37 -8.04 5.24
CA HIS A 15 10.27 -6.78 5.96
C HIS A 15 8.93 -6.10 5.65
N TRP A 16 8.55 -6.06 4.36
CA TRP A 16 7.30 -5.42 3.94
C TRP A 16 6.09 -6.13 4.53
N VAL A 17 6.06 -7.46 4.50
CA VAL A 17 4.93 -8.25 5.02
C VAL A 17 4.76 -8.05 6.52
N SER A 18 5.87 -8.01 7.26
CA SER A 18 5.82 -7.90 8.73
C SER A 18 5.62 -6.47 9.23
N SER A 19 5.73 -5.48 8.36
CA SER A 19 5.58 -4.08 8.75
C SER A 19 4.13 -3.72 9.06
N ARG A 20 3.93 -2.87 10.06
CA ARG A 20 2.62 -2.35 10.42
C ARG A 20 2.39 -0.94 9.89
N THR A 21 3.30 -0.43 9.10
CA THR A 21 3.24 0.93 8.59
C THR A 21 1.95 1.17 7.78
N ARG A 22 1.50 0.16 7.03
CA ARG A 22 0.27 0.29 6.24
C ARG A 22 -0.93 0.58 7.11
N GLU A 23 -1.11 -0.22 8.17
CA GLU A 23 -2.25 -0.04 9.08
C GLU A 23 -2.15 1.29 9.81
N GLU A 24 -0.95 1.67 10.22
CA GLU A 24 -0.73 2.91 10.95
C GLU A 24 -0.95 4.14 10.07
N PHE A 25 -0.56 4.06 8.79
CA PHE A 25 -0.71 5.18 7.87
C PHE A 25 -2.14 5.29 7.34
N PHE A 26 -2.72 4.16 6.91
CA PHE A 26 -4.02 4.16 6.24
C PHE A 26 -5.20 4.12 7.21
N GLY A 27 -5.03 3.55 8.41
CA GLY A 27 -6.12 3.44 9.37
C GLY A 27 -6.81 4.77 9.68
N PRO A 28 -6.06 5.84 10.01
CA PRO A 28 -6.67 7.14 10.29
C PRO A 28 -7.39 7.77 9.09
N LEU A 29 -7.15 7.29 7.88
CA LEU A 29 -7.80 7.77 6.66
C LEU A 29 -9.13 7.05 6.38
N GLY A 30 -9.58 6.17 7.27
CA GLY A 30 -10.80 5.41 7.08
C GLY A 30 -10.63 4.20 6.16
N VAL A 31 -9.42 3.73 6.00
CA VAL A 31 -9.12 2.53 5.20
C VAL A 31 -9.32 1.29 6.07
N THR A 32 -9.99 0.28 5.52
CA THR A 32 -10.27 -0.97 6.24
C THR A 32 -10.00 -2.18 5.34
N GLU A 33 -9.99 -3.36 5.94
CA GLU A 33 -9.84 -4.64 5.23
C GLU A 33 -8.58 -4.69 4.37
N ILE A 34 -7.47 -4.24 4.94
CA ILE A 34 -6.17 -4.28 4.27
C ILE A 34 -5.69 -5.72 4.20
N THR A 35 -5.51 -6.23 2.98
CA THR A 35 -5.01 -7.58 2.75
C THR A 35 -3.75 -7.51 1.89
N THR A 36 -2.71 -8.19 2.31
CA THR A 36 -1.43 -8.20 1.61
C THR A 36 -1.24 -9.49 0.81
N TYR A 37 -0.54 -9.38 -0.31
CA TYR A 37 -0.29 -10.49 -1.23
C TYR A 37 1.18 -10.52 -1.60
N VAL A 38 1.73 -11.73 -1.76
CA VAL A 38 3.12 -11.91 -2.19
C VAL A 38 3.14 -12.80 -3.42
N ASP A 39 4.22 -12.69 -4.20
CA ASP A 39 4.41 -13.55 -5.37
C ASP A 39 4.83 -14.93 -4.89
N PRO A 40 4.06 -15.99 -5.20
CA PRO A 40 4.41 -17.34 -4.78
C PRO A 40 5.68 -17.87 -5.44
N GLN A 41 6.14 -17.21 -6.50
CA GLN A 41 7.36 -17.58 -7.18
C GLN A 41 8.60 -16.87 -6.61
N GLY A 42 8.40 -16.06 -5.57
CA GLY A 42 9.51 -15.48 -4.82
C GLY A 42 10.11 -14.22 -5.43
N SER A 43 9.42 -13.56 -6.36
CA SER A 43 9.88 -12.26 -6.85
C SER A 43 9.68 -11.20 -5.78
N LYS A 44 10.16 -10.00 -6.04
CA LYS A 44 9.99 -8.86 -5.11
C LYS A 44 8.69 -8.09 -5.36
N ARG A 45 7.81 -8.62 -6.21
CA ARG A 45 6.50 -8.03 -6.46
C ARG A 45 5.53 -8.41 -5.35
N VAL A 46 4.81 -7.40 -4.85
CA VAL A 46 3.81 -7.59 -3.79
C VAL A 46 2.57 -6.78 -4.14
N GLY A 47 1.47 -7.08 -3.47
CA GLY A 47 0.23 -6.36 -3.67
C GLY A 47 -0.54 -6.17 -2.38
N VAL A 48 -1.48 -5.25 -2.41
CA VAL A 48 -2.35 -4.96 -1.28
C VAL A 48 -3.74 -4.58 -1.80
N THR A 49 -4.77 -5.09 -1.14
CA THR A 49 -6.14 -4.64 -1.38
C THR A 49 -6.68 -4.01 -0.11
N MET A 50 -7.58 -3.04 -0.27
CA MET A 50 -8.17 -2.34 0.86
C MET A 50 -9.47 -1.68 0.47
N ASN A 51 -10.36 -1.48 1.44
CA ASN A 51 -11.57 -0.69 1.27
C ASN A 51 -11.27 0.75 1.70
N VAL A 52 -11.68 1.71 0.88
CA VAL A 52 -11.38 3.13 1.10
C VAL A 52 -12.68 3.90 1.25
N ALA A 53 -12.87 4.54 2.40
CA ALA A 53 -14.07 5.32 2.65
C ALA A 53 -14.08 6.64 1.88
N ASP A 54 -12.90 7.25 1.70
CA ASP A 54 -12.76 8.56 1.05
C ASP A 54 -11.54 8.55 0.14
N MET A 55 -11.77 8.36 -1.16
CA MET A 55 -10.69 8.31 -2.14
C MET A 55 -9.92 9.63 -2.24
N ASP A 56 -10.61 10.75 -2.10
CA ASP A 56 -9.94 12.06 -2.19
C ASP A 56 -8.95 12.24 -1.04
N ALA A 57 -9.35 11.82 0.17
CA ALA A 57 -8.48 11.87 1.35
C ALA A 57 -7.27 10.96 1.16
N LEU A 58 -7.46 9.77 0.61
CA LEU A 58 -6.37 8.83 0.34
C LEU A 58 -5.39 9.41 -0.67
N MET A 59 -5.89 9.92 -1.79
CA MET A 59 -5.03 10.47 -2.83
C MET A 59 -4.24 11.68 -2.33
N ALA A 60 -4.88 12.55 -1.53
CA ALA A 60 -4.20 13.69 -0.93
C ALA A 60 -3.10 13.22 0.03
N ALA A 61 -3.39 12.20 0.85
CA ALA A 61 -2.41 11.66 1.80
C ALA A 61 -1.20 11.04 1.10
N MET A 62 -1.42 10.39 -0.06
CA MET A 62 -0.33 9.77 -0.83
C MET A 62 0.66 10.79 -1.41
N GLU A 63 0.27 12.06 -1.47
CA GLU A 63 1.14 13.13 -1.97
C GLU A 63 1.93 13.81 -0.85
N THR A 64 1.76 13.38 0.40
CA THR A 64 2.44 14.00 1.54
C THR A 64 3.83 13.40 1.76
N PRO A 65 4.74 14.16 2.43
CA PRO A 65 6.03 13.61 2.84
C PRO A 65 5.90 12.38 3.75
N ALA A 66 4.84 12.32 4.55
CA ALA A 66 4.59 11.17 5.42
C ALA A 66 4.40 9.89 4.62
N ALA A 67 3.72 9.97 3.47
CA ALA A 67 3.54 8.82 2.59
C ALA A 67 4.88 8.37 2.01
N ALA A 68 5.70 9.31 1.56
CA ALA A 68 7.04 8.99 1.04
C ALA A 68 7.90 8.32 2.12
N ASP A 69 7.85 8.83 3.35
CA ASP A 69 8.60 8.25 4.46
C ASP A 69 8.11 6.83 4.78
N ALA A 70 6.80 6.60 4.76
CA ALA A 70 6.23 5.29 5.01
C ALA A 70 6.67 4.27 3.95
N MET A 71 6.67 4.67 2.68
CA MET A 71 7.13 3.83 1.59
C MET A 71 8.62 3.51 1.71
N GLU A 72 9.42 4.50 2.05
CA GLU A 72 10.86 4.29 2.25
C GLU A 72 11.12 3.32 3.39
N HIS A 73 10.40 3.48 4.51
CA HIS A 73 10.53 2.59 5.66
C HIS A 73 10.25 1.14 5.28
N ASP A 74 9.25 0.91 4.45
CA ASP A 74 8.84 -0.43 4.04
C ASP A 74 9.63 -0.96 2.83
N GLY A 75 10.53 -0.17 2.29
CA GLY A 75 11.36 -0.58 1.15
C GLY A 75 10.60 -0.63 -0.17
N VAL A 76 9.52 0.13 -0.29
CA VAL A 76 8.74 0.21 -1.53
C VAL A 76 9.54 0.98 -2.59
N ILE A 77 9.53 0.47 -3.82
CA ILE A 77 10.17 1.14 -4.96
C ILE A 77 9.08 1.98 -5.64
N PRO A 78 9.07 3.32 -5.42
CA PRO A 78 7.91 4.14 -5.78
C PRO A 78 7.53 4.13 -7.25
N GLU A 79 8.52 4.06 -8.14
CA GLU A 79 8.26 4.07 -9.58
C GLU A 79 7.56 2.81 -10.10
N THR A 80 7.46 1.78 -9.27
CA THR A 80 6.77 0.54 -9.64
C THR A 80 5.33 0.50 -9.14
N LEU A 81 4.91 1.50 -8.37
CA LEU A 81 3.60 1.53 -7.73
C LEU A 81 2.48 1.77 -8.74
N VAL A 82 1.49 0.89 -8.74
CA VAL A 82 0.30 1.00 -9.58
C VAL A 82 -0.93 0.82 -8.69
N PHE A 83 -1.88 1.74 -8.80
CA PHE A 83 -3.18 1.63 -8.13
C PHE A 83 -4.28 1.40 -9.15
N LEU A 84 -5.17 0.46 -8.84
CA LEU A 84 -6.38 0.19 -9.63
C LEU A 84 -7.57 0.27 -8.68
N VAL A 85 -8.65 0.86 -9.16
CA VAL A 85 -9.88 1.02 -8.38
C VAL A 85 -10.92 0.04 -8.92
N GLU A 86 -11.64 -0.62 -8.03
CA GLU A 86 -12.71 -1.54 -8.43
C GLU A 86 -13.74 -0.80 -9.29
N SER A 87 -14.06 -1.37 -10.42
CA SER A 87 -15.01 -0.77 -11.35
C SER A 87 -16.45 -1.18 -11.05
#